data_12617afbbfca42bab6a5c4b443705488
#
_entry.id   12617afbbfca42bab6a5c4b443705488
#
_cell.length_a   1.000
_cell.length_b   1.000
_cell.length_c   1.000
_cell.angle_alpha   90.00
_cell.angle_beta   90.00
_cell.angle_gamma   90.00
#
_symmetry.space_group_name_H-M   'P 1'
#
loop_
_entity.id
_entity.type
_entity.pdbx_description
1 polymer ?
#
loop_
_entity_poly.entity_id
_entity_poly.type
_entity_poly.pdbx_seq_one_letter_code
_entity_poly.pdbx_strand_id
1 'polypeptide(L)'
;MILGMGNFIIPFLVLLLTEKLSYSTTVAGSLAMGVTGAYLAGNFLGGKLSDKFGHKNIMVAGELIGSILLLVCGFAPDSAILVPVLLFAAYFFMGVALPASNSLVADLSTPKNRDAVMSLSYLAYNFGSAVGPILAGYLFWNYTSWIFFGNGLAALIGILVVLLLVKPETIHQIESTEADSELEKSVSGSVWSVLMDRPHLVVFTLFTGLLWFSLNQMTMASPLYLNHIFGIEGPVIFGQLMTYACVLVVLITPLLMKMTSSKTETVSLAYSGLLFSSGYFLVLLFPTIPVHFLAWFFLSAGEVLLLTKEGVYLANQSPNSHRGRIQGVLITFRSLLVMPSFVIIGFTIDTYGYLSTWAIVILVSIFAVIGLLAMNRHQNRIQSSICNSELSQNKPTHP
;
A
#
# COMPACT_ATOMS: atom_id res chain seq x y z
N MET A 1 0.91 8.34 13.66
CA MET A 1 1.08 9.74 13.26
C MET A 1 2.56 10.11 13.07
N ILE A 2 3.41 10.01 14.09
CA ILE A 2 4.82 10.42 14.01
C ILE A 2 5.58 9.64 12.93
N LEU A 3 5.44 8.31 12.87
CA LEU A 3 6.01 7.49 11.80
C LEU A 3 5.51 7.89 10.40
N GLY A 4 4.23 8.26 10.27
CA GLY A 4 3.69 8.79 9.02
C GLY A 4 4.35 10.13 8.62
N MET A 5 4.59 11.03 9.58
CA MET A 5 5.32 12.29 9.31
C MET A 5 6.73 12.05 8.78
N GLY A 6 7.34 10.91 9.11
CA GLY A 6 8.65 10.48 8.60
C GLY A 6 8.64 9.94 7.18
N ASN A 7 7.53 9.92 6.45
CA ASN A 7 7.47 9.38 5.10
C ASN A 7 8.06 10.35 4.05
N PHE A 8 9.35 10.67 4.19
CA PHE A 8 10.08 11.57 3.29
C PHE A 8 10.67 10.84 2.09
N ILE A 9 11.18 9.62 2.27
CA ILE A 9 12.04 8.95 1.28
C ILE A 9 11.22 8.20 0.25
N ILE A 10 10.27 7.34 0.66
CA ILE A 10 9.56 6.45 -0.29
C ILE A 10 8.88 7.19 -1.43
N PRO A 11 8.14 8.29 -1.22
CA PRO A 11 7.51 9.00 -2.32
C PRO A 11 8.52 9.58 -3.32
N PHE A 12 9.71 9.94 -2.84
CA PHE A 12 10.77 10.55 -3.65
C PHE A 12 11.89 9.58 -4.04
N LEU A 13 11.78 8.28 -3.68
CA LEU A 13 12.86 7.33 -3.82
C LEU A 13 13.43 7.27 -5.24
N VAL A 14 12.57 7.09 -6.23
CA VAL A 14 13.02 6.96 -7.62
C VAL A 14 13.60 8.28 -8.14
N LEU A 15 12.94 9.40 -7.82
CA LEU A 15 13.43 10.72 -8.19
C LEU A 15 14.79 11.05 -7.54
N LEU A 16 14.99 10.62 -6.28
CA LEU A 16 16.27 10.78 -5.59
C LEU A 16 17.37 9.95 -6.27
N LEU A 17 17.07 8.72 -6.63
CA LEU A 17 18.02 7.84 -7.30
C LEU A 17 18.40 8.37 -8.69
N THR A 18 17.46 8.96 -9.44
CA THR A 18 17.73 9.51 -10.77
C THR A 18 18.42 10.87 -10.70
N GLU A 19 17.87 11.82 -9.97
CA GLU A 19 18.32 13.21 -10.01
C GLU A 19 19.54 13.51 -9.13
N LYS A 20 19.67 12.81 -8.00
CA LYS A 20 20.77 13.01 -7.04
C LYS A 20 21.91 12.03 -7.24
N LEU A 21 21.60 10.78 -7.58
CA LEU A 21 22.61 9.73 -7.73
C LEU A 21 22.90 9.40 -9.20
N SER A 22 22.26 10.09 -10.15
CA SER A 22 22.49 9.99 -11.61
C SER A 22 22.30 8.57 -12.17
N TYR A 23 21.41 7.76 -11.57
CA TYR A 23 21.03 6.48 -12.13
C TYR A 23 20.04 6.66 -13.29
N SER A 24 20.07 5.76 -14.29
CA SER A 24 18.98 5.67 -15.25
C SER A 24 17.68 5.30 -14.57
N THR A 25 16.54 5.64 -15.17
CA THR A 25 15.23 5.36 -14.57
C THR A 25 15.00 3.85 -14.40
N THR A 26 15.51 3.04 -15.33
CA THR A 26 15.49 1.56 -15.24
C THR A 26 16.24 1.06 -14.00
N VAL A 27 17.46 1.56 -13.76
CA VAL A 27 18.27 1.17 -12.60
C VAL A 27 17.63 1.68 -11.32
N ALA A 28 17.17 2.91 -11.29
CA ALA A 28 16.45 3.47 -10.14
C ALA A 28 15.18 2.67 -9.79
N GLY A 29 14.41 2.26 -10.80
CA GLY A 29 13.27 1.36 -10.64
C GLY A 29 13.68 -0.02 -10.10
N SER A 30 14.80 -0.58 -10.58
CA SER A 30 15.33 -1.85 -10.10
C SER A 30 15.76 -1.77 -8.63
N LEU A 31 16.40 -0.67 -8.24
CA LEU A 31 16.77 -0.41 -6.85
C LEU A 31 15.53 -0.21 -5.96
N ALA A 32 14.52 0.54 -6.43
CA ALA A 32 13.26 0.72 -5.71
C ALA A 32 12.50 -0.60 -5.54
N MET A 33 12.47 -1.46 -6.58
CA MET A 33 11.96 -2.82 -6.49
C MET A 33 12.70 -3.62 -5.42
N GLY A 34 14.02 -3.54 -5.38
CA GLY A 34 14.83 -4.23 -4.39
C GLY A 34 14.60 -3.72 -2.97
N VAL A 35 14.49 -2.40 -2.74
CA VAL A 35 14.14 -1.80 -1.43
C VAL A 35 12.78 -2.32 -0.97
N THR A 36 11.79 -2.36 -1.87
CA THR A 36 10.46 -2.93 -1.58
C THR A 36 10.56 -4.42 -1.25
N GLY A 37 11.37 -5.17 -1.99
CA GLY A 37 11.63 -6.59 -1.73
C GLY A 37 12.31 -6.83 -0.37
N ALA A 38 13.28 -6.01 -0.02
CA ALA A 38 13.93 -6.05 1.30
C ALA A 38 12.92 -5.79 2.43
N TYR A 39 12.05 -4.80 2.27
CA TYR A 39 10.98 -4.50 3.21
C TYR A 39 10.00 -5.69 3.38
N LEU A 40 9.58 -6.32 2.27
CA LEU A 40 8.72 -7.51 2.32
C LEU A 40 9.41 -8.71 2.97
N ALA A 41 10.69 -8.94 2.69
CA ALA A 41 11.47 -9.99 3.33
C ALA A 41 11.59 -9.75 4.84
N GLY A 42 11.86 -8.49 5.24
CA GLY A 42 11.84 -8.07 6.64
C GLY A 42 10.50 -8.32 7.31
N ASN A 43 9.40 -7.94 6.66
CA ASN A 43 8.05 -8.13 7.17
C ASN A 43 7.76 -9.62 7.44
N PHE A 44 8.12 -10.50 6.51
CA PHE A 44 7.93 -11.94 6.67
C PHE A 44 8.72 -12.52 7.86
N LEU A 45 9.96 -12.05 8.07
CA LEU A 45 10.78 -12.47 9.22
C LEU A 45 10.30 -11.84 10.52
N GLY A 46 9.85 -10.60 10.47
CA GLY A 46 9.41 -9.82 11.62
C GLY A 46 8.26 -10.45 12.38
N GLY A 47 7.30 -11.04 11.67
CA GLY A 47 6.21 -11.78 12.31
C GLY A 47 6.73 -12.89 13.22
N LYS A 48 7.61 -13.77 12.70
CA LYS A 48 8.18 -14.88 13.49
C LYS A 48 9.07 -14.40 14.64
N LEU A 49 9.82 -13.32 14.43
CA LEU A 49 10.70 -12.76 15.45
C LEU A 49 9.89 -12.10 16.57
N SER A 50 8.83 -11.38 16.23
CA SER A 50 7.97 -10.71 17.20
C SER A 50 7.24 -11.69 18.10
N ASP A 51 6.77 -12.82 17.56
CA ASP A 51 6.14 -13.89 18.36
C ASP A 51 7.12 -14.50 19.38
N LYS A 52 8.43 -14.57 19.01
CA LYS A 52 9.46 -15.17 19.87
C LYS A 52 10.05 -14.22 20.90
N PHE A 53 10.29 -12.97 20.52
CA PHE A 53 11.05 -11.99 21.33
C PHE A 53 10.18 -10.85 21.87
N GLY A 54 8.87 -10.88 21.59
CA GLY A 54 7.90 -9.88 22.02
C GLY A 54 7.75 -8.72 21.03
N HIS A 55 6.52 -8.27 20.85
CA HIS A 55 6.13 -7.29 19.82
C HIS A 55 6.83 -5.94 20.03
N LYS A 56 6.84 -5.40 21.25
CA LYS A 56 7.50 -4.14 21.57
C LYS A 56 9.00 -4.15 21.27
N ASN A 57 9.69 -5.24 21.65
CA ASN A 57 11.15 -5.31 21.51
C ASN A 57 11.57 -5.37 20.03
N ILE A 58 10.88 -6.17 19.21
CA ILE A 58 11.18 -6.30 17.78
C ILE A 58 10.81 -5.04 17.02
N MET A 59 9.68 -4.40 17.34
CA MET A 59 9.32 -3.09 16.77
C MET A 59 10.41 -2.06 17.05
N VAL A 60 10.80 -1.91 18.32
CA VAL A 60 11.82 -0.92 18.72
C VAL A 60 13.18 -1.22 18.07
N ALA A 61 13.62 -2.47 18.08
CA ALA A 61 14.91 -2.84 17.49
C ALA A 61 14.94 -2.62 15.98
N GLY A 62 13.91 -3.03 15.26
CA GLY A 62 13.83 -2.87 13.80
C GLY A 62 13.80 -1.39 13.39
N GLU A 63 12.91 -0.59 14.01
CA GLU A 63 12.82 0.84 13.75
C GLU A 63 14.11 1.59 14.15
N LEU A 64 14.77 1.21 15.26
CA LEU A 64 16.01 1.84 15.71
C LEU A 64 17.15 1.60 14.72
N ILE A 65 17.34 0.35 14.29
CA ILE A 65 18.40 0.03 13.32
C ILE A 65 18.10 0.74 11.99
N GLY A 66 16.85 0.65 11.50
CA GLY A 66 16.44 1.33 10.27
C GLY A 66 16.67 2.85 10.34
N SER A 67 16.30 3.48 11.46
CA SER A 67 16.48 4.93 11.67
C SER A 67 17.95 5.33 11.66
N ILE A 68 18.83 4.59 12.34
CA ILE A 68 20.27 4.87 12.37
C ILE A 68 20.85 4.77 10.96
N LEU A 69 20.49 3.75 10.19
CA LEU A 69 20.94 3.60 8.81
C LEU A 69 20.50 4.76 7.92
N LEU A 70 19.26 5.26 8.09
CA LEU A 70 18.78 6.44 7.38
C LEU A 70 19.54 7.71 7.82
N LEU A 71 19.83 7.88 9.10
CA LEU A 71 20.66 9.00 9.57
C LEU A 71 22.06 8.94 8.95
N VAL A 72 22.65 7.75 8.82
CA VAL A 72 23.95 7.59 8.14
C VAL A 72 23.85 7.99 6.66
N CYS A 73 22.76 7.67 5.96
CA CYS A 73 22.53 8.16 4.59
C CYS A 73 22.56 9.70 4.53
N GLY A 74 22.02 10.38 5.54
CA GLY A 74 21.98 11.84 5.60
C GLY A 74 23.37 12.50 5.65
N PHE A 75 24.39 11.80 6.11
CA PHE A 75 25.78 12.32 6.12
C PHE A 75 26.49 12.17 4.76
N ALA A 76 26.01 11.29 3.88
CA ALA A 76 26.57 11.07 2.55
C ALA A 76 25.46 10.90 1.50
N PRO A 77 24.58 11.90 1.33
CA PRO A 77 23.35 11.77 0.53
C PRO A 77 23.63 11.60 -0.98
N ASP A 78 24.81 11.99 -1.44
CA ASP A 78 25.20 11.93 -2.85
C ASP A 78 26.02 10.68 -3.20
N SER A 79 26.20 9.75 -2.26
CA SER A 79 26.95 8.53 -2.50
C SER A 79 26.13 7.50 -3.26
N ALA A 80 26.46 7.30 -4.54
CA ALA A 80 25.77 6.38 -5.42
C ALA A 80 25.83 4.90 -4.95
N ILE A 81 26.81 4.51 -4.16
CA ILE A 81 26.92 3.13 -3.65
C ILE A 81 26.34 3.02 -2.24
N LEU A 82 26.72 3.95 -1.35
CA LEU A 82 26.37 3.86 0.07
C LEU A 82 24.85 4.02 0.29
N VAL A 83 24.22 4.99 -0.37
CA VAL A 83 22.78 5.28 -0.18
C VAL A 83 21.91 4.06 -0.55
N PRO A 84 22.01 3.43 -1.74
CA PRO A 84 21.24 2.24 -2.04
C PRO A 84 21.45 1.10 -1.04
N VAL A 85 22.70 0.80 -0.68
CA VAL A 85 23.02 -0.27 0.27
C VAL A 85 22.39 -0.03 1.63
N LEU A 86 22.50 1.19 2.15
CA LEU A 86 21.91 1.55 3.43
C LEU A 86 20.38 1.58 3.37
N LEU A 87 19.78 2.00 2.24
CA LEU A 87 18.34 1.94 2.05
C LEU A 87 17.82 0.50 2.05
N PHE A 88 18.49 -0.43 1.37
CA PHE A 88 18.14 -1.85 1.42
C PHE A 88 18.12 -2.36 2.87
N ALA A 89 19.20 -2.09 3.61
CA ALA A 89 19.30 -2.53 5.01
C ALA A 89 18.27 -1.82 5.90
N ALA A 90 18.08 -0.51 5.76
CA ALA A 90 17.13 0.27 6.55
C ALA A 90 15.70 -0.23 6.36
N TYR A 91 15.27 -0.39 5.11
CA TYR A 91 13.91 -0.85 4.82
C TYR A 91 13.68 -2.32 5.15
N PHE A 92 14.72 -3.16 5.10
CA PHE A 92 14.64 -4.52 5.64
C PHE A 92 14.31 -4.51 7.14
N PHE A 93 15.02 -3.75 7.96
CA PHE A 93 14.78 -3.68 9.40
C PHE A 93 13.45 -2.98 9.75
N MET A 94 13.07 -1.94 9.01
CA MET A 94 11.74 -1.32 9.13
C MET A 94 10.64 -2.31 8.73
N GLY A 95 10.88 -3.16 7.74
CA GLY A 95 10.00 -4.27 7.39
C GLY A 95 9.84 -5.26 8.55
N VAL A 96 10.91 -5.59 9.26
CA VAL A 96 10.85 -6.43 10.47
C VAL A 96 10.00 -5.80 11.57
N ALA A 97 10.03 -4.48 11.71
CA ALA A 97 9.25 -3.76 12.72
C ALA A 97 7.74 -3.71 12.41
N LEU A 98 7.32 -3.78 11.15
CA LEU A 98 5.93 -3.56 10.76
C LEU A 98 4.93 -4.54 11.40
N PRO A 99 5.07 -5.89 11.28
CA PRO A 99 4.15 -6.81 11.90
C PRO A 99 4.15 -6.69 13.43
N ALA A 100 5.32 -6.47 14.02
CA ALA A 100 5.46 -6.25 15.45
C ALA A 100 4.70 -4.98 15.91
N SER A 101 4.73 -3.90 15.13
CA SER A 101 3.98 -2.68 15.38
C SER A 101 2.47 -2.91 15.33
N ASN A 102 2.00 -3.63 14.31
CA ASN A 102 0.58 -3.96 14.16
C ASN A 102 0.08 -4.85 15.31
N SER A 103 0.86 -5.85 15.70
CA SER A 103 0.55 -6.71 16.83
C SER A 103 0.55 -5.93 18.15
N LEU A 104 1.51 -5.03 18.36
CA LEU A 104 1.56 -4.18 19.55
C LEU A 104 0.31 -3.28 19.68
N VAL A 105 -0.20 -2.74 18.56
CA VAL A 105 -1.46 -1.97 18.55
C VAL A 105 -2.64 -2.87 18.90
N ALA A 106 -2.65 -4.12 18.43
CA ALA A 106 -3.67 -5.10 18.80
C ALA A 106 -3.60 -5.45 20.29
N ASP A 107 -2.40 -5.70 20.84
CA ASP A 107 -2.17 -6.01 22.26
C ASP A 107 -2.61 -4.88 23.19
N LEU A 108 -2.54 -3.64 22.73
CA LEU A 108 -2.97 -2.44 23.48
C LEU A 108 -4.47 -2.14 23.30
N SER A 109 -5.20 -2.97 22.56
CA SER A 109 -6.64 -2.83 22.31
C SER A 109 -7.43 -3.99 22.94
N THR A 110 -8.68 -3.71 23.31
CA THR A 110 -9.63 -4.76 23.75
C THR A 110 -10.50 -5.20 22.57
N PRO A 111 -11.10 -6.40 22.58
CA PRO A 111 -12.01 -6.84 21.52
C PRO A 111 -13.12 -5.82 21.19
N LYS A 112 -13.58 -5.06 22.20
CA LYS A 112 -14.65 -4.07 22.05
C LYS A 112 -14.20 -2.78 21.32
N ASN A 113 -12.93 -2.40 21.44
CA ASN A 113 -12.42 -1.13 20.86
C ASN A 113 -11.38 -1.35 19.75
N ARG A 114 -11.02 -2.61 19.41
CA ARG A 114 -9.97 -2.94 18.44
C ARG A 114 -10.19 -2.28 17.08
N ASP A 115 -11.41 -2.33 16.55
CA ASP A 115 -11.75 -1.69 15.28
C ASP A 115 -11.56 -0.17 15.31
N ALA A 116 -11.96 0.47 16.42
CA ALA A 116 -11.78 1.91 16.60
C ALA A 116 -10.30 2.29 16.72
N VAL A 117 -9.50 1.50 17.46
CA VAL A 117 -8.05 1.72 17.62
C VAL A 117 -7.32 1.53 16.29
N MET A 118 -7.64 0.48 15.52
CA MET A 118 -7.06 0.24 14.19
C MET A 118 -7.42 1.36 13.22
N SER A 119 -8.69 1.79 13.21
CA SER A 119 -9.14 2.92 12.39
C SER A 119 -8.44 4.22 12.76
N LEU A 120 -8.30 4.50 14.06
CA LEU A 120 -7.57 5.68 14.55
C LEU A 120 -6.08 5.63 14.15
N SER A 121 -5.46 4.46 14.23
CA SER A 121 -4.06 4.26 13.81
C SER A 121 -3.89 4.54 12.32
N TYR A 122 -4.81 4.05 11.49
CA TYR A 122 -4.84 4.32 10.06
C TYR A 122 -4.99 5.82 9.75
N LEU A 123 -5.96 6.49 10.38
CA LEU A 123 -6.18 7.93 10.21
C LEU A 123 -4.95 8.74 10.68
N ALA A 124 -4.38 8.39 11.84
CA ALA A 124 -3.19 9.04 12.36
C ALA A 124 -1.96 8.85 11.45
N TYR A 125 -1.81 7.69 10.82
CA TYR A 125 -0.75 7.45 9.84
C TYR A 125 -0.94 8.32 8.60
N ASN A 126 -2.14 8.34 8.01
CA ASN A 126 -2.43 9.17 6.82
C ASN A 126 -2.26 10.67 7.11
N PHE A 127 -2.73 11.15 8.26
CA PHE A 127 -2.52 12.54 8.66
C PHE A 127 -1.03 12.87 8.80
N GLY A 128 -0.24 11.97 9.39
CA GLY A 128 1.22 12.13 9.44
C GLY A 128 1.84 12.14 8.05
N SER A 129 1.43 11.21 7.19
CA SER A 129 1.94 11.08 5.82
C SER A 129 1.61 12.27 4.89
N ALA A 130 0.69 13.15 5.30
CA ALA A 130 0.44 14.40 4.58
C ALA A 130 1.58 15.43 4.77
N VAL A 131 2.34 15.36 5.86
CA VAL A 131 3.38 16.35 6.19
C VAL A 131 4.73 16.00 5.56
N GLY A 132 5.12 14.72 5.59
CA GLY A 132 6.42 14.27 5.10
C GLY A 132 6.73 14.68 3.67
N PRO A 133 5.88 14.33 2.70
CA PRO A 133 6.15 14.59 1.28
C PRO A 133 6.24 16.09 0.93
N ILE A 134 5.41 16.96 1.54
CA ILE A 134 5.50 18.39 1.26
C ILE A 134 6.84 18.97 1.74
N LEU A 135 7.30 18.57 2.93
CA LEU A 135 8.61 18.99 3.43
C LEU A 135 9.74 18.41 2.57
N ALA A 136 9.66 17.12 2.19
CA ALA A 136 10.64 16.49 1.32
C ALA A 136 10.77 17.20 -0.04
N GLY A 137 9.64 17.64 -0.63
CA GLY A 137 9.62 18.40 -1.86
C GLY A 137 10.43 19.72 -1.78
N TYR A 138 10.23 20.51 -0.72
CA TYR A 138 11.00 21.75 -0.48
C TYR A 138 12.47 21.49 -0.16
N LEU A 139 12.79 20.37 0.49
CA LEU A 139 14.17 20.02 0.87
C LEU A 139 14.95 19.36 -0.27
N PHE A 140 14.28 18.89 -1.32
CA PHE A 140 14.81 17.98 -2.32
C PHE A 140 16.11 18.49 -2.97
N TRP A 141 16.16 19.75 -3.45
CA TRP A 141 17.29 20.24 -4.20
C TRP A 141 18.45 20.71 -3.33
N ASN A 142 18.17 21.48 -2.30
CA ASN A 142 19.20 22.17 -1.53
C ASN A 142 19.55 21.51 -0.20
N TYR A 143 18.67 20.67 0.31
CA TYR A 143 18.79 20.09 1.65
C TYR A 143 18.49 18.59 1.66
N THR A 144 19.00 17.85 0.68
CA THR A 144 18.74 16.40 0.50
C THR A 144 19.04 15.58 1.75
N SER A 145 20.09 15.92 2.50
CA SER A 145 20.43 15.29 3.79
C SER A 145 19.25 15.29 4.77
N TRP A 146 18.45 16.37 4.78
CA TRP A 146 17.33 16.51 5.69
C TRP A 146 16.13 15.59 5.35
N ILE A 147 16.07 15.09 4.12
CA ILE A 147 15.11 14.03 3.75
C ILE A 147 15.40 12.75 4.53
N PHE A 148 16.68 12.39 4.63
CA PHE A 148 17.13 11.22 5.40
C PHE A 148 17.04 11.48 6.92
N PHE A 149 17.54 12.63 7.38
CA PHE A 149 17.47 13.00 8.80
C PHE A 149 16.02 13.12 9.26
N GLY A 150 15.13 13.74 8.49
CA GLY A 150 13.71 13.88 8.82
C GLY A 150 13.03 12.52 8.99
N ASN A 151 13.29 11.58 8.08
CA ASN A 151 12.75 10.22 8.19
C ASN A 151 13.31 9.48 9.43
N GLY A 152 14.62 9.49 9.62
CA GLY A 152 15.26 8.84 10.77
C GLY A 152 14.85 9.45 12.11
N LEU A 153 14.84 10.77 12.22
CA LEU A 153 14.44 11.49 13.45
C LEU A 153 12.97 11.25 13.79
N ALA A 154 12.06 11.29 12.82
CA ALA A 154 10.65 10.98 13.05
C ALA A 154 10.47 9.57 13.63
N ALA A 155 11.19 8.59 13.07
CA ALA A 155 11.15 7.23 13.58
C ALA A 155 11.74 7.12 15.01
N LEU A 156 12.86 7.79 15.31
CA LEU A 156 13.44 7.83 16.65
C LEU A 156 12.48 8.48 17.68
N ILE A 157 11.80 9.57 17.31
CA ILE A 157 10.77 10.19 18.17
C ILE A 157 9.62 9.19 18.39
N GLY A 158 9.18 8.49 17.35
CA GLY A 158 8.16 7.44 17.47
C GLY A 158 8.56 6.33 18.43
N ILE A 159 9.81 5.85 18.35
CA ILE A 159 10.38 4.87 19.29
C ILE A 159 10.38 5.40 20.71
N LEU A 160 10.84 6.63 20.91
CA LEU A 160 10.88 7.26 22.24
C LEU A 160 9.49 7.32 22.87
N VAL A 161 8.48 7.71 22.09
CA VAL A 161 7.08 7.75 22.56
C VAL A 161 6.61 6.35 22.98
N VAL A 162 6.91 5.32 22.20
CA VAL A 162 6.55 3.93 22.54
C VAL A 162 7.27 3.47 23.81
N LEU A 163 8.57 3.78 23.93
CA LEU A 163 9.34 3.39 25.13
C LEU A 163 8.81 4.06 26.40
N LEU A 164 8.40 5.33 26.33
CA LEU A 164 7.92 6.09 27.48
C LEU A 164 6.48 5.75 27.86
N LEU A 165 5.60 5.52 26.88
CA LEU A 165 4.16 5.39 27.13
C LEU A 165 3.67 3.94 27.21
N VAL A 166 4.31 3.00 26.51
CA VAL A 166 3.89 1.60 26.51
C VAL A 166 4.63 0.84 27.60
N LYS A 167 3.97 0.61 28.73
CA LYS A 167 4.55 -0.14 29.86
C LYS A 167 4.34 -1.65 29.68
N PRO A 168 5.28 -2.51 30.10
CA PRO A 168 5.13 -3.98 30.02
C PRO A 168 3.90 -4.49 30.77
N GLU A 169 3.59 -3.89 31.92
CA GLU A 169 2.44 -4.25 32.77
C GLU A 169 1.09 -4.08 32.06
N THR A 170 0.98 -3.11 31.13
CA THR A 170 -0.25 -2.86 30.39
C THR A 170 -0.54 -3.99 29.39
N ILE A 171 0.48 -4.61 28.82
CA ILE A 171 0.37 -5.73 27.87
C ILE A 171 -0.11 -6.97 28.63
N HIS A 172 0.48 -7.31 29.77
CA HIS A 172 0.09 -8.50 30.56
C HIS A 172 -1.32 -8.40 31.14
N GLN A 173 -1.82 -7.22 31.47
CA GLN A 173 -3.19 -7.03 31.97
C GLN A 173 -4.26 -7.32 30.90
N ILE A 174 -3.94 -7.05 29.62
CA ILE A 174 -4.86 -7.28 28.51
C ILE A 174 -4.84 -8.76 28.09
N GLU A 175 -3.66 -9.40 28.04
CA GLU A 175 -3.50 -10.82 27.72
C GLU A 175 -4.26 -11.73 28.70
N SER A 176 -4.28 -11.38 30.00
CA SER A 176 -5.04 -12.14 31.03
C SER A 176 -6.56 -12.06 30.85
N THR A 177 -7.06 -11.08 30.10
CA THR A 177 -8.49 -10.89 29.82
C THR A 177 -8.92 -11.60 28.51
N GLU A 178 -7.96 -11.94 27.63
CA GLU A 178 -8.21 -12.55 26.32
C GLU A 178 -8.10 -14.09 26.30
N ALA A 179 -7.67 -14.71 27.39
CA ALA A 179 -7.43 -16.17 27.47
C ALA A 179 -8.66 -17.06 27.17
N ASP A 180 -9.85 -16.47 27.02
CA ASP A 180 -11.11 -17.17 26.76
C ASP A 180 -11.64 -17.06 25.31
N SER A 181 -10.89 -16.48 24.36
CA SER A 181 -11.39 -16.40 22.97
C SER A 181 -11.08 -17.68 22.19
N GLU A 182 -12.09 -18.52 21.98
CA GLU A 182 -12.05 -19.74 21.13
C GLU A 182 -11.72 -19.50 19.63
N LEU A 183 -11.37 -18.28 19.23
CA LEU A 183 -11.21 -17.86 17.84
C LEU A 183 -9.88 -18.24 17.20
N GLU A 184 -8.91 -18.78 17.96
CA GLU A 184 -7.57 -19.12 17.46
C GLU A 184 -7.28 -20.63 17.31
N LYS A 185 -8.29 -21.50 17.34
CA LYS A 185 -8.04 -22.93 17.06
C LYS A 185 -7.52 -23.09 15.64
N SER A 186 -6.30 -23.61 15.52
CA SER A 186 -5.68 -23.98 14.25
C SER A 186 -6.54 -25.01 13.52
N VAL A 187 -7.21 -24.59 12.45
CA VAL A 187 -7.95 -25.53 11.61
C VAL A 187 -6.95 -26.25 10.71
N SER A 188 -7.01 -27.58 10.73
CA SER A 188 -6.22 -28.46 9.88
C SER A 188 -6.68 -28.34 8.42
N GLY A 189 -5.80 -27.82 7.55
CA GLY A 189 -6.01 -27.69 6.11
C GLY A 189 -4.90 -26.86 5.46
N SER A 190 -4.48 -27.25 4.26
CA SER A 190 -3.52 -26.49 3.49
C SER A 190 -4.21 -25.29 2.84
N VAL A 191 -3.66 -24.07 3.00
CA VAL A 191 -4.13 -22.86 2.28
C VAL A 191 -4.17 -23.08 0.77
N TRP A 192 -3.24 -23.87 0.26
CA TRP A 192 -3.15 -24.22 -1.16
C TRP A 192 -4.35 -25.03 -1.66
N SER A 193 -4.87 -25.99 -0.87
CA SER A 193 -6.06 -26.73 -1.26
C SER A 193 -7.28 -25.80 -1.37
N VAL A 194 -7.45 -24.88 -0.42
CA VAL A 194 -8.56 -23.91 -0.43
C VAL A 194 -8.44 -22.93 -1.64
N LEU A 195 -7.24 -22.53 -2.01
CA LEU A 195 -7.02 -21.67 -3.20
C LEU A 195 -7.26 -22.44 -4.50
N MET A 196 -6.92 -23.72 -4.58
CA MET A 196 -7.24 -24.58 -5.73
C MET A 196 -8.74 -24.78 -5.92
N ASP A 197 -9.48 -24.90 -4.82
CA ASP A 197 -10.95 -25.00 -4.84
C ASP A 197 -11.64 -23.66 -5.17
N ARG A 198 -10.91 -22.53 -5.06
CA ARG A 198 -11.43 -21.17 -5.26
C ARG A 198 -10.58 -20.36 -6.24
N PRO A 199 -10.42 -20.78 -7.49
CA PRO A 199 -9.57 -20.12 -8.48
C PRO A 199 -9.98 -18.67 -8.77
N HIS A 200 -11.24 -18.32 -8.52
CA HIS A 200 -11.74 -16.94 -8.66
C HIS A 200 -11.01 -15.94 -7.75
N LEU A 201 -10.48 -16.38 -6.59
CA LEU A 201 -9.68 -15.51 -5.71
C LEU A 201 -8.33 -15.15 -6.34
N VAL A 202 -7.70 -16.10 -7.03
CA VAL A 202 -6.44 -15.87 -7.74
C VAL A 202 -6.67 -14.92 -8.93
N VAL A 203 -7.73 -15.17 -9.71
CA VAL A 203 -8.11 -14.31 -10.85
C VAL A 203 -8.44 -12.89 -10.37
N PHE A 204 -9.17 -12.76 -9.26
CA PHE A 204 -9.44 -11.47 -8.63
C PHE A 204 -8.14 -10.75 -8.26
N THR A 205 -7.20 -11.46 -7.62
CA THR A 205 -5.92 -10.89 -7.20
C THR A 205 -5.06 -10.47 -8.40
N LEU A 206 -5.13 -11.17 -9.53
CA LEU A 206 -4.47 -10.74 -10.77
C LEU A 206 -5.01 -9.40 -11.26
N PHE A 207 -6.34 -9.24 -11.35
CA PHE A 207 -6.92 -7.98 -11.81
C PHE A 207 -6.74 -6.83 -10.82
N THR A 208 -6.85 -7.08 -9.51
CA THR A 208 -6.53 -6.04 -8.51
C THR A 208 -5.03 -5.72 -8.51
N GLY A 209 -4.16 -6.69 -8.78
CA GLY A 209 -2.73 -6.46 -8.99
C GLY A 209 -2.44 -5.47 -10.13
N LEU A 210 -3.22 -5.50 -11.22
CA LEU A 210 -3.10 -4.51 -12.29
C LEU A 210 -3.56 -3.11 -11.85
N LEU A 211 -4.55 -3.01 -10.97
CA LEU A 211 -4.93 -1.72 -10.37
C LEU A 211 -3.83 -1.20 -9.42
N TRP A 212 -3.20 -2.08 -8.66
CA TRP A 212 -2.05 -1.73 -7.84
C TRP A 212 -0.82 -1.33 -8.66
N PHE A 213 -0.61 -1.96 -9.83
CA PHE A 213 0.38 -1.51 -10.79
C PHE A 213 0.14 -0.03 -11.15
N SER A 214 -1.11 0.33 -11.44
CA SER A 214 -1.48 1.70 -11.80
C SER A 214 -1.34 2.66 -10.61
N LEU A 215 -1.75 2.25 -9.41
CA LEU A 215 -1.60 3.04 -8.18
C LEU A 215 -0.12 3.37 -7.89
N ASN A 216 0.78 2.40 -8.05
CA ASN A 216 2.21 2.61 -7.82
C ASN A 216 2.83 3.69 -8.71
N GLN A 217 2.21 4.04 -9.84
CA GLN A 217 2.74 5.09 -10.71
C GLN A 217 2.56 6.50 -10.10
N MET A 218 1.73 6.65 -9.08
CA MET A 218 1.66 7.89 -8.31
C MET A 218 3.01 8.22 -7.62
N THR A 219 3.78 7.21 -7.23
CA THR A 219 5.07 7.40 -6.54
C THR A 219 6.28 7.02 -7.41
N MET A 220 6.10 6.26 -8.50
CA MET A 220 7.17 5.87 -9.40
C MET A 220 7.34 6.85 -10.57
N ALA A 221 6.34 6.97 -11.43
CA ALA A 221 6.41 7.76 -12.65
C ALA A 221 6.07 9.25 -12.44
N SER A 222 5.10 9.55 -11.54
CA SER A 222 4.64 10.93 -11.36
C SER A 222 5.72 11.91 -10.88
N PRO A 223 6.57 11.60 -9.87
CA PRO A 223 7.61 12.54 -9.46
C PRO A 223 8.63 12.81 -10.57
N LEU A 224 8.99 11.79 -11.34
CA LEU A 224 9.89 11.93 -12.49
C LEU A 224 9.28 12.79 -13.58
N TYR A 225 8.01 12.57 -13.89
CA TYR A 225 7.28 13.32 -14.90
C TYR A 225 7.11 14.79 -14.50
N LEU A 226 6.77 15.08 -13.26
CA LEU A 226 6.65 16.43 -12.74
C LEU A 226 8.00 17.16 -12.78
N ASN A 227 9.09 16.47 -12.43
CA ASN A 227 10.43 17.03 -12.56
C ASN A 227 10.81 17.29 -14.02
N HIS A 228 10.45 16.38 -14.93
CA HIS A 228 10.69 16.55 -16.37
C HIS A 228 9.96 17.76 -16.94
N ILE A 229 8.72 18.04 -16.51
CA ILE A 229 7.93 19.16 -17.07
C ILE A 229 8.22 20.48 -16.37
N PHE A 230 8.30 20.48 -15.04
CA PHE A 230 8.37 21.69 -14.22
C PHE A 230 9.78 21.95 -13.65
N GLY A 231 10.76 21.09 -13.97
CA GLY A 231 12.14 21.24 -13.52
C GLY A 231 12.25 21.33 -11.99
N ILE A 232 12.91 22.37 -11.51
CA ILE A 232 13.19 22.59 -10.08
C ILE A 232 11.91 22.62 -9.21
N GLU A 233 10.78 23.03 -9.75
CA GLU A 233 9.51 23.06 -9.04
C GLU A 233 8.84 21.68 -8.94
N GLY A 234 9.23 20.72 -9.77
CA GLY A 234 8.64 19.39 -9.85
C GLY A 234 8.52 18.66 -8.50
N PRO A 235 9.59 18.57 -7.71
CA PRO A 235 9.53 17.93 -6.40
C PRO A 235 8.59 18.62 -5.41
N VAL A 236 8.51 19.96 -5.45
CA VAL A 236 7.59 20.73 -4.60
C VAL A 236 6.14 20.45 -4.98
N ILE A 237 5.83 20.49 -6.29
CA ILE A 237 4.49 20.19 -6.81
C ILE A 237 4.11 18.77 -6.45
N PHE A 238 5.02 17.80 -6.59
CA PHE A 238 4.79 16.42 -6.20
C PHE A 238 4.47 16.27 -4.70
N GLY A 239 5.23 16.94 -3.84
CA GLY A 239 4.97 16.96 -2.39
C GLY A 239 3.59 17.54 -2.06
N GLN A 240 3.19 18.62 -2.74
CA GLN A 240 1.86 19.22 -2.60
C GLN A 240 0.75 18.27 -3.06
N LEU A 241 0.93 17.56 -4.17
CA LEU A 241 -0.01 16.58 -4.69
C LEU A 241 -0.18 15.38 -3.74
N MET A 242 0.93 14.87 -3.16
CA MET A 242 0.89 13.81 -2.16
C MET A 242 0.12 14.25 -0.90
N THR A 243 0.38 15.45 -0.41
CA THR A 243 -0.37 16.02 0.72
C THR A 243 -1.86 16.17 0.38
N TYR A 244 -2.17 16.69 -0.81
CA TYR A 244 -3.54 16.81 -1.33
C TYR A 244 -4.24 15.44 -1.38
N ALA A 245 -3.57 14.39 -1.88
CA ALA A 245 -4.10 13.03 -1.90
C ALA A 245 -4.42 12.52 -0.50
N CYS A 246 -3.54 12.68 0.49
CA CYS A 246 -3.77 12.26 1.87
C CYS A 246 -5.02 12.96 2.47
N VAL A 247 -5.19 14.26 2.22
CA VAL A 247 -6.37 15.00 2.67
C VAL A 247 -7.63 14.51 1.96
N LEU A 248 -7.57 14.33 0.64
CA LEU A 248 -8.69 13.83 -0.15
C LEU A 248 -9.16 12.47 0.33
N VAL A 249 -8.23 11.52 0.54
CA VAL A 249 -8.57 10.17 1.01
C VAL A 249 -9.44 10.23 2.26
N VAL A 250 -9.11 11.07 3.23
CA VAL A 250 -9.90 11.22 4.46
C VAL A 250 -11.28 11.81 4.16
N LEU A 251 -11.36 12.85 3.33
CA LEU A 251 -12.60 13.59 3.05
C LEU A 251 -13.57 12.81 2.17
N ILE A 252 -13.08 12.13 1.13
CA ILE A 252 -13.94 11.51 0.12
C ILE A 252 -14.35 10.07 0.46
N THR A 253 -13.63 9.39 1.37
CA THR A 253 -13.92 7.98 1.72
C THR A 253 -15.38 7.77 2.14
N PRO A 254 -15.99 8.53 3.07
CA PRO A 254 -17.37 8.29 3.46
C PRO A 254 -18.36 8.46 2.29
N LEU A 255 -18.10 9.45 1.43
CA LEU A 255 -18.93 9.71 0.26
C LEU A 255 -18.86 8.56 -0.75
N LEU A 256 -17.65 8.11 -1.10
CA LEU A 256 -17.44 7.00 -2.04
C LEU A 256 -18.03 5.69 -1.50
N MET A 257 -17.89 5.43 -0.21
CA MET A 257 -18.49 4.23 0.41
C MET A 257 -20.01 4.27 0.33
N LYS A 258 -20.64 5.43 0.57
CA LYS A 258 -22.08 5.61 0.40
C LYS A 258 -22.52 5.44 -1.06
N MET A 259 -21.81 6.02 -2.02
CA MET A 259 -22.12 5.92 -3.45
C MET A 259 -21.99 4.49 -4.00
N THR A 260 -21.08 3.69 -3.44
CA THR A 260 -20.83 2.32 -3.88
C THR A 260 -21.46 1.24 -2.98
N SER A 261 -22.27 1.64 -1.99
CA SER A 261 -22.89 0.70 -1.03
C SER A 261 -23.84 -0.30 -1.68
N SER A 262 -24.52 0.07 -2.77
CA SER A 262 -25.45 -0.80 -3.52
C SER A 262 -24.75 -1.60 -4.65
N LYS A 263 -23.45 -1.44 -4.84
CA LYS A 263 -22.69 -2.11 -5.90
C LYS A 263 -21.87 -3.27 -5.32
N THR A 264 -21.62 -4.29 -6.15
CA THR A 264 -20.68 -5.36 -5.79
C THR A 264 -19.26 -4.80 -5.67
N GLU A 265 -18.42 -5.48 -4.91
CA GLU A 265 -17.04 -5.10 -4.72
C GLU A 265 -16.28 -5.08 -6.06
N THR A 266 -16.53 -6.05 -6.93
CA THR A 266 -15.91 -6.14 -8.26
C THR A 266 -16.30 -4.97 -9.18
N VAL A 267 -17.55 -4.52 -9.15
CA VAL A 267 -18.00 -3.32 -9.88
C VAL A 267 -17.38 -2.06 -9.30
N SER A 268 -17.30 -1.96 -7.98
CA SER A 268 -16.67 -0.82 -7.31
C SER A 268 -15.17 -0.71 -7.63
N LEU A 269 -14.48 -1.86 -7.73
CA LEU A 269 -13.08 -1.94 -8.17
C LEU A 269 -12.92 -1.60 -9.65
N ALA A 270 -13.89 -1.95 -10.49
CA ALA A 270 -13.89 -1.50 -11.89
C ALA A 270 -14.00 0.03 -11.99
N TYR A 271 -14.78 0.68 -11.12
CA TYR A 271 -14.77 2.16 -11.03
C TYR A 271 -13.41 2.70 -10.60
N SER A 272 -12.67 2.03 -9.69
CA SER A 272 -11.30 2.41 -9.36
C SER A 272 -10.40 2.44 -10.60
N GLY A 273 -10.46 1.41 -11.43
CA GLY A 273 -9.67 1.36 -12.67
C GLY A 273 -10.05 2.45 -13.69
N LEU A 274 -11.35 2.78 -13.80
CA LEU A 274 -11.81 3.90 -14.64
C LEU A 274 -11.30 5.24 -14.11
N LEU A 275 -11.29 5.44 -12.80
CA LEU A 275 -10.78 6.64 -12.16
C LEU A 275 -9.26 6.77 -12.37
N PHE A 276 -8.48 5.69 -12.23
CA PHE A 276 -7.06 5.69 -12.57
C PHE A 276 -6.82 6.02 -14.04
N SER A 277 -7.56 5.36 -14.95
CA SER A 277 -7.46 5.66 -16.39
C SER A 277 -7.77 7.12 -16.71
N SER A 278 -8.81 7.68 -16.11
CA SER A 278 -9.20 9.08 -16.31
C SER A 278 -8.16 10.04 -15.77
N GLY A 279 -7.60 9.78 -14.57
CA GLY A 279 -6.56 10.62 -13.99
C GLY A 279 -5.29 10.64 -14.85
N TYR A 280 -4.78 9.48 -15.25
CA TYR A 280 -3.60 9.41 -16.12
C TYR A 280 -3.84 9.93 -17.53
N PHE A 281 -5.05 9.81 -18.05
CA PHE A 281 -5.42 10.40 -19.34
C PHE A 281 -5.40 11.93 -19.30
N LEU A 282 -5.85 12.54 -18.21
CA LEU A 282 -5.75 13.99 -18.00
C LEU A 282 -4.28 14.45 -17.95
N VAL A 283 -3.43 13.74 -17.20
CA VAL A 283 -1.99 14.02 -17.14
C VAL A 283 -1.34 13.92 -18.51
N LEU A 284 -1.74 12.93 -19.32
CA LEU A 284 -1.22 12.70 -20.66
C LEU A 284 -1.55 13.87 -21.61
N LEU A 285 -2.78 14.40 -21.55
CA LEU A 285 -3.24 15.40 -22.50
C LEU A 285 -2.87 16.84 -22.13
N PHE A 286 -2.87 17.14 -20.83
CA PHE A 286 -2.78 18.50 -20.34
C PHE A 286 -1.75 18.63 -19.21
N PRO A 287 -0.46 18.80 -19.53
CA PRO A 287 0.62 18.86 -18.54
C PRO A 287 0.68 20.21 -17.80
N THR A 288 -0.41 20.58 -17.13
CA THR A 288 -0.51 21.83 -16.35
C THR A 288 -0.78 21.55 -14.88
N ILE A 289 -0.32 22.42 -13.99
CA ILE A 289 -0.47 22.22 -12.55
C ILE A 289 -1.94 22.02 -12.14
N PRO A 290 -2.93 22.84 -12.55
CA PRO A 290 -4.32 22.63 -12.18
C PRO A 290 -4.88 21.27 -12.63
N VAL A 291 -4.46 20.82 -13.82
CA VAL A 291 -4.90 19.50 -14.32
C VAL A 291 -4.28 18.36 -13.52
N HIS A 292 -3.05 18.51 -13.03
CA HIS A 292 -2.47 17.51 -12.12
C HIS A 292 -3.25 17.41 -10.82
N PHE A 293 -3.69 18.50 -10.21
CA PHE A 293 -4.56 18.46 -9.04
C PHE A 293 -5.90 17.76 -9.33
N LEU A 294 -6.52 18.06 -10.48
CA LEU A 294 -7.74 17.38 -10.91
C LEU A 294 -7.50 15.89 -11.17
N ALA A 295 -6.41 15.53 -11.84
CA ALA A 295 -6.03 14.14 -12.07
C ALA A 295 -5.82 13.38 -10.75
N TRP A 296 -5.13 14.00 -9.79
CA TRP A 296 -4.90 13.40 -8.49
C TRP A 296 -6.17 13.25 -7.66
N PHE A 297 -7.20 14.07 -7.88
CA PHE A 297 -8.53 13.82 -7.33
C PHE A 297 -9.08 12.47 -7.83
N PHE A 298 -9.01 12.19 -9.14
CA PHE A 298 -9.45 10.91 -9.70
C PHE A 298 -8.59 9.75 -9.21
N LEU A 299 -7.27 9.92 -9.16
CA LEU A 299 -6.35 8.89 -8.67
C LEU A 299 -6.61 8.56 -7.21
N SER A 300 -6.78 9.55 -6.34
CA SER A 300 -7.10 9.34 -4.92
C SER A 300 -8.48 8.69 -4.72
N ALA A 301 -9.48 9.06 -5.53
CA ALA A 301 -10.77 8.39 -5.49
C ALA A 301 -10.67 6.91 -5.91
N GLY A 302 -9.86 6.61 -6.93
CA GLY A 302 -9.54 5.25 -7.34
C GLY A 302 -8.82 4.47 -6.24
N GLU A 303 -7.85 5.08 -5.58
CA GLU A 303 -7.12 4.50 -4.44
C GLU A 303 -8.06 4.12 -3.30
N VAL A 304 -8.95 5.01 -2.88
CA VAL A 304 -9.95 4.75 -1.83
C VAL A 304 -10.79 3.52 -2.16
N LEU A 305 -11.31 3.42 -3.39
CA LEU A 305 -12.10 2.26 -3.80
C LEU A 305 -11.27 0.98 -3.82
N LEU A 306 -10.03 1.04 -4.31
CA LEU A 306 -9.14 -0.11 -4.36
C LEU A 306 -8.85 -0.64 -2.96
N LEU A 307 -8.36 0.22 -2.06
CA LEU A 307 -7.93 -0.19 -0.72
C LEU A 307 -9.10 -0.70 0.13
N THR A 308 -10.28 -0.10 0.00
CA THR A 308 -11.44 -0.49 0.82
C THR A 308 -12.15 -1.72 0.28
N LYS A 309 -12.40 -1.81 -1.03
CA LYS A 309 -13.22 -2.88 -1.60
C LYS A 309 -12.46 -4.19 -1.83
N GLU A 310 -11.15 -4.14 -2.07
CA GLU A 310 -10.32 -5.34 -2.18
C GLU A 310 -10.35 -6.15 -0.88
N GLY A 311 -10.11 -5.51 0.25
CA GLY A 311 -10.12 -6.17 1.56
C GLY A 311 -11.48 -6.78 1.89
N VAL A 312 -12.58 -6.06 1.59
CA VAL A 312 -13.95 -6.56 1.80
C VAL A 312 -14.23 -7.79 0.94
N TYR A 313 -13.88 -7.75 -0.36
CA TYR A 313 -14.06 -8.90 -1.24
C TYR A 313 -13.32 -10.14 -0.73
N LEU A 314 -12.04 -9.98 -0.42
CA LEU A 314 -11.22 -11.08 0.08
C LEU A 314 -11.76 -11.63 1.40
N ALA A 315 -12.27 -10.76 2.29
CA ALA A 315 -12.88 -11.18 3.54
C ALA A 315 -14.18 -11.96 3.33
N ASN A 316 -15.05 -11.50 2.43
CA ASN A 316 -16.34 -12.12 2.15
C ASN A 316 -16.21 -13.46 1.41
N GLN A 317 -15.18 -13.61 0.56
CA GLN A 317 -14.98 -14.81 -0.24
C GLN A 317 -14.08 -15.85 0.43
N SER A 318 -13.43 -15.53 1.54
CA SER A 318 -12.56 -16.44 2.28
C SER A 318 -13.30 -17.14 3.40
N PRO A 319 -13.13 -18.48 3.61
CA PRO A 319 -13.69 -19.19 4.76
C PRO A 319 -13.20 -18.56 6.07
N ASN A 320 -14.09 -18.45 7.05
CA ASN A 320 -13.77 -17.85 8.35
C ASN A 320 -12.53 -18.46 9.01
N SER A 321 -12.37 -19.78 8.91
CA SER A 321 -11.26 -20.55 9.49
C SER A 321 -9.89 -20.27 8.88
N HIS A 322 -9.83 -19.74 7.64
CA HIS A 322 -8.59 -19.54 6.90
C HIS A 322 -8.43 -18.10 6.39
N ARG A 323 -9.34 -17.19 6.76
CA ARG A 323 -9.43 -15.82 6.20
C ARG A 323 -8.10 -15.08 6.24
N GLY A 324 -7.47 -15.01 7.42
CA GLY A 324 -6.19 -14.28 7.56
C GLY A 324 -5.04 -14.90 6.75
N ARG A 325 -4.95 -16.23 6.71
CA ARG A 325 -3.90 -16.93 5.95
C ARG A 325 -4.09 -16.77 4.45
N ILE A 326 -5.33 -16.89 3.94
CA ILE A 326 -5.65 -16.69 2.53
C ILE A 326 -5.36 -15.26 2.11
N GLN A 327 -5.80 -14.27 2.89
CA GLN A 327 -5.51 -12.86 2.61
C GLN A 327 -4.01 -12.60 2.62
N GLY A 328 -3.25 -13.12 3.59
CA GLY A 328 -1.79 -12.98 3.63
C GLY A 328 -1.10 -13.53 2.37
N VAL A 329 -1.49 -14.73 1.93
CA VAL A 329 -0.94 -15.34 0.69
C VAL A 329 -1.31 -14.51 -0.54
N LEU A 330 -2.56 -14.08 -0.68
CA LEU A 330 -3.01 -13.30 -1.84
C LEU A 330 -2.38 -11.91 -1.89
N ILE A 331 -2.24 -11.23 -0.74
CA ILE A 331 -1.53 -9.94 -0.64
C ILE A 331 -0.05 -10.11 -1.00
N THR A 332 0.60 -11.17 -0.53
CA THR A 332 2.00 -11.47 -0.90
C THR A 332 2.11 -11.74 -2.41
N PHE A 333 1.22 -12.56 -2.97
CA PHE A 333 1.17 -12.85 -4.40
C PHE A 333 0.96 -11.57 -5.22
N ARG A 334 0.01 -10.72 -4.83
CA ARG A 334 -0.19 -9.40 -5.45
C ARG A 334 1.08 -8.55 -5.38
N SER A 335 1.74 -8.48 -4.24
CA SER A 335 2.97 -7.68 -4.08
C SER A 335 4.07 -8.14 -5.02
N LEU A 336 4.25 -9.45 -5.18
CA LEU A 336 5.20 -10.04 -6.13
C LEU A 336 4.85 -9.73 -7.58
N LEU A 337 3.55 -9.67 -7.92
CA LEU A 337 3.09 -9.27 -9.27
C LEU A 337 3.32 -7.79 -9.57
N VAL A 338 3.25 -6.95 -8.55
CA VAL A 338 3.34 -5.49 -8.69
C VAL A 338 4.80 -5.00 -8.68
N MET A 339 5.69 -5.67 -7.94
CA MET A 339 7.10 -5.27 -7.86
C MET A 339 7.81 -5.05 -9.21
N PRO A 340 7.62 -5.90 -10.24
CA PRO A 340 8.22 -5.66 -11.56
C PRO A 340 7.77 -4.35 -12.23
N SER A 341 6.65 -3.74 -11.78
CA SER A 341 6.18 -2.47 -12.32
C SER A 341 7.23 -1.37 -12.26
N PHE A 342 8.05 -1.35 -11.22
CA PHE A 342 9.14 -0.37 -11.07
C PHE A 342 10.15 -0.47 -12.21
N VAL A 343 10.56 -1.69 -12.56
CA VAL A 343 11.53 -1.94 -13.64
C VAL A 343 10.89 -1.70 -15.01
N ILE A 344 9.69 -2.22 -15.22
CA ILE A 344 8.96 -2.08 -16.49
C ILE A 344 8.74 -0.61 -16.83
N ILE A 345 8.28 0.16 -15.87
CA ILE A 345 8.01 1.59 -16.07
C ILE A 345 9.32 2.37 -16.20
N GLY A 346 10.35 2.05 -15.40
CA GLY A 346 11.67 2.66 -15.55
C GLY A 346 12.25 2.44 -16.96
N PHE A 347 12.21 1.21 -17.46
CA PHE A 347 12.64 0.87 -18.82
C PHE A 347 11.81 1.60 -19.89
N THR A 348 10.50 1.69 -19.68
CA THR A 348 9.61 2.37 -20.62
C THR A 348 9.93 3.87 -20.69
N ILE A 349 10.20 4.52 -19.55
CA ILE A 349 10.57 5.94 -19.52
C ILE A 349 11.90 6.16 -20.26
N ASP A 350 12.93 5.34 -19.97
CA ASP A 350 14.25 5.47 -20.58
C ASP A 350 14.23 5.23 -22.09
N THR A 351 13.38 4.31 -22.57
CA THR A 351 13.41 3.86 -23.98
C THR A 351 12.36 4.56 -24.84
N TYR A 352 11.15 4.74 -24.33
CA TYR A 352 9.99 5.20 -25.10
C TYR A 352 9.39 6.51 -24.56
N GLY A 353 9.91 7.02 -23.45
CA GLY A 353 9.46 8.27 -22.84
C GLY A 353 8.12 8.20 -22.10
N TYR A 354 7.70 9.33 -21.57
CA TYR A 354 6.53 9.44 -20.70
C TYR A 354 5.18 9.22 -21.39
N LEU A 355 5.06 9.57 -22.69
CA LEU A 355 3.83 9.36 -23.46
C LEU A 355 3.47 7.87 -23.47
N SER A 356 4.43 7.04 -23.81
CA SER A 356 4.27 5.56 -23.84
C SER A 356 4.00 5.00 -22.44
N THR A 357 4.65 5.56 -21.43
CA THR A 357 4.45 5.19 -20.02
C THR A 357 2.99 5.40 -19.60
N TRP A 358 2.44 6.59 -19.82
CA TRP A 358 1.05 6.86 -19.44
C TRP A 358 0.06 6.03 -20.26
N ALA A 359 0.33 5.82 -21.57
CA ALA A 359 -0.49 4.95 -22.40
C ALA A 359 -0.54 3.52 -21.85
N ILE A 360 0.60 2.94 -21.46
CA ILE A 360 0.65 1.60 -20.84
C ILE A 360 -0.17 1.56 -19.54
N VAL A 361 -0.01 2.54 -18.66
CA VAL A 361 -0.73 2.59 -17.38
C VAL A 361 -2.25 2.67 -17.60
N ILE A 362 -2.69 3.49 -18.56
CA ILE A 362 -4.11 3.60 -18.93
C ILE A 362 -4.62 2.25 -19.47
N LEU A 363 -3.89 1.62 -20.42
CA LEU A 363 -4.28 0.35 -20.99
C LEU A 363 -4.36 -0.76 -19.95
N VAL A 364 -3.40 -0.84 -19.02
CA VAL A 364 -3.39 -1.79 -17.92
C VAL A 364 -4.60 -1.58 -17.01
N SER A 365 -4.92 -0.32 -16.67
CA SER A 365 -6.11 0.00 -15.87
C SER A 365 -7.41 -0.40 -16.58
N ILE A 366 -7.55 -0.12 -17.88
CA ILE A 366 -8.72 -0.50 -18.67
C ILE A 366 -8.84 -2.03 -18.77
N PHE A 367 -7.73 -2.74 -18.96
CA PHE A 367 -7.73 -4.20 -19.00
C PHE A 367 -8.20 -4.79 -17.64
N ALA A 368 -7.76 -4.22 -16.52
CA ALA A 368 -8.26 -4.60 -15.20
C ALA A 368 -9.77 -4.36 -15.05
N VAL A 369 -10.28 -3.23 -15.55
CA VAL A 369 -11.73 -2.92 -15.56
C VAL A 369 -12.52 -3.98 -16.32
N ILE A 370 -12.07 -4.32 -17.53
CA ILE A 370 -12.74 -5.33 -18.37
C ILE A 370 -12.77 -6.68 -17.65
N GLY A 371 -11.65 -7.09 -17.05
CA GLY A 371 -11.53 -8.34 -16.33
C GLY A 371 -12.44 -8.41 -15.09
N LEU A 372 -12.48 -7.34 -14.28
CA LEU A 372 -13.34 -7.27 -13.10
C LEU A 372 -14.83 -7.27 -13.46
N LEU A 373 -15.22 -6.57 -14.54
CA LEU A 373 -16.62 -6.59 -15.02
C LEU A 373 -17.00 -7.96 -15.62
N ALA A 374 -16.09 -8.62 -16.32
CA ALA A 374 -16.32 -9.98 -16.83
C ALA A 374 -16.49 -10.97 -15.68
N MET A 375 -15.66 -10.85 -14.63
CA MET A 375 -15.77 -11.66 -13.42
C MET A 375 -17.10 -11.43 -12.69
N ASN A 376 -17.55 -10.18 -12.54
CA ASN A 376 -18.83 -9.87 -11.96
C ASN A 376 -20.00 -10.49 -12.73
N ARG A 377 -19.97 -10.41 -14.07
CA ARG A 377 -20.99 -11.05 -14.93
C ARG A 377 -21.00 -12.57 -14.75
N HIS A 378 -19.84 -13.20 -14.65
CA HIS A 378 -19.74 -14.65 -14.44
C HIS A 378 -20.34 -15.05 -13.08
N GLN A 379 -19.99 -14.35 -12.00
CA GLN A 379 -20.53 -14.60 -10.66
C GLN A 379 -22.05 -14.45 -10.62
N ASN A 380 -22.61 -13.40 -11.23
CA ASN A 380 -24.05 -13.18 -11.30
C ASN A 380 -24.78 -14.29 -12.08
N ARG A 381 -24.18 -14.82 -13.15
CA ARG A 381 -24.76 -15.95 -13.93
C ARG A 381 -24.82 -17.23 -13.09
N ILE A 382 -23.76 -17.55 -12.35
CA ILE A 382 -23.75 -18.72 -11.47
C ILE A 382 -24.84 -18.59 -10.39
N GLN A 383 -24.94 -17.42 -9.77
CA GLN A 383 -25.92 -17.20 -8.71
C GLN A 383 -27.37 -17.27 -9.23
N SER A 384 -27.64 -16.74 -10.43
CA SER A 384 -28.97 -16.86 -11.07
C SER A 384 -29.30 -18.30 -11.47
N SER A 385 -28.34 -19.09 -11.92
CA SER A 385 -28.56 -20.50 -12.25
C SER A 385 -28.88 -21.36 -11.03
N ILE A 386 -28.22 -21.11 -9.90
CA ILE A 386 -28.48 -21.78 -8.61
C ILE A 386 -29.90 -21.43 -8.12
N CYS A 387 -30.27 -20.15 -8.12
CA CYS A 387 -31.60 -19.71 -7.70
C CYS A 387 -32.72 -20.34 -8.57
N ASN A 388 -32.50 -20.44 -9.89
CA ASN A 388 -33.48 -21.04 -10.80
C ASN A 388 -33.60 -22.56 -10.58
N SER A 389 -32.50 -23.26 -10.25
CA SER A 389 -32.53 -24.68 -9.93
C SER A 389 -33.27 -24.99 -8.63
N GLU A 390 -33.09 -24.15 -7.60
CA GLU A 390 -33.82 -24.28 -6.33
C GLU A 390 -35.34 -24.01 -6.49
N LEU A 391 -35.71 -23.01 -7.31
CA LEU A 391 -37.09 -22.70 -7.62
C LEU A 391 -37.77 -23.84 -8.42
N SER A 392 -37.02 -24.53 -9.27
CA SER A 392 -37.53 -25.67 -10.04
C SER A 392 -37.74 -26.93 -9.19
N GLN A 393 -36.95 -27.13 -8.14
CA GLN A 393 -37.08 -28.26 -7.21
C GLN A 393 -38.21 -28.06 -6.18
N ASN A 394 -38.56 -26.81 -5.87
CA ASN A 394 -39.62 -26.46 -4.91
C ASN A 394 -41.01 -26.28 -5.56
N LYS A 395 -41.21 -26.61 -6.84
CA LYS A 395 -42.56 -26.64 -7.40
C LYS A 395 -43.34 -27.79 -6.75
N PRO A 396 -44.49 -27.51 -6.08
CA PRO A 396 -45.30 -28.59 -5.50
C PRO A 396 -45.80 -29.46 -6.67
N THR A 397 -45.48 -30.74 -6.59
CA THR A 397 -46.11 -31.77 -7.39
C THR A 397 -47.57 -31.81 -6.91
N HIS A 398 -48.47 -31.08 -7.57
CA HIS A 398 -49.90 -31.32 -7.37
C HIS A 398 -50.28 -32.66 -7.94
N PRO A 399 -51.01 -33.49 -7.17
CA PRO A 399 -51.56 -34.75 -7.63
C PRO A 399 -52.67 -34.55 -8.66
#